data_7f75c75b41b1c4dd9ac07eeedb3ec6a2
#
_entry.id   7f75c75b41b1c4dd9ac07eeedb3ec6a2
#
_cell.length_a   1.000
_cell.length_b   1.000
_cell.length_c   1.000
_cell.angle_alpha   90.00
_cell.angle_beta   90.00
_cell.angle_gamma   90.00
#
_symmetry.space_group_name_H-M   'P 1'
#
loop_
_entity.id
_entity.type
_entity.pdbx_description
1 polymer ?
#
loop_
_entity_poly.entity_id
_entity_poly.type
_entity_poly.pdbx_seq_one_letter_code
_entity_poly.pdbx_strand_id
1 'polypeptide(L)'
;GYRTAETTIKVNVIKNTFKRCEEPDPITEKKLGTTFAGLNLPEIVVVEAIDGLRVGMEVSWEESSYDAQSTAWQTIPGTLVFDANDEHKYQQPEPAVTAAIRVKLLGPEDAPAITTTTLPGGTVGSPYHHQLQATGGGFILWELFSGELPDGLTLKQTTGEISGTPTAEQTAQFTVRALNSVGNDKKELSITITNAPAAEHTITVTTAGGGTASASSTSATAGTEITLTATPNTGYHFKEWQ
;
A
#
# COMPACT_ATOMS: atom_id res chain seq x y z
N GLY A 1 -71.11 38.08 13.45
CA GLY A 1 -70.76 36.89 12.70
C GLY A 1 -69.40 37.07 12.05
N TYR A 2 -68.35 36.33 12.53
CA TYR A 2 -67.05 36.29 11.89
C TYR A 2 -67.16 35.35 10.68
N ARG A 3 -66.87 35.85 9.48
CA ARG A 3 -66.71 35.02 8.32
C ARG A 3 -65.27 34.47 8.33
N THR A 4 -65.14 33.20 8.51
CA THR A 4 -63.83 32.48 8.18
C THR A 4 -63.70 32.47 6.69
N ALA A 5 -62.68 33.14 6.17
CA ALA A 5 -62.28 32.98 4.78
C ALA A 5 -61.37 31.72 4.70
N GLU A 6 -61.84 30.66 4.07
CA GLU A 6 -60.99 29.53 3.71
C GLU A 6 -60.16 29.91 2.49
N THR A 7 -58.82 29.93 2.67
CA THR A 7 -57.86 30.12 1.56
C THR A 7 -57.31 28.75 1.18
N THR A 8 -57.65 28.28 0.00
CA THR A 8 -57.06 27.05 -0.56
C THR A 8 -55.69 27.39 -1.15
N ILE A 9 -54.65 26.93 -0.50
CA ILE A 9 -53.29 27.01 -1.08
C ILE A 9 -53.09 25.78 -1.95
N LYS A 10 -52.89 25.98 -3.27
CA LYS A 10 -52.48 24.92 -4.18
C LYS A 10 -50.95 24.78 -4.07
N VAL A 11 -50.50 23.71 -3.42
CA VAL A 11 -49.08 23.35 -3.39
C VAL A 11 -48.78 22.48 -4.63
N ASN A 12 -47.95 22.99 -5.53
CA ASN A 12 -47.49 22.23 -6.68
C ASN A 12 -46.26 21.44 -6.23
N VAL A 13 -46.43 20.16 -5.92
CA VAL A 13 -45.30 19.27 -5.58
C VAL A 13 -44.73 18.74 -6.90
N ILE A 14 -43.54 19.19 -7.25
CA ILE A 14 -42.81 18.67 -8.42
C ILE A 14 -41.87 17.56 -7.97
N LYS A 15 -41.77 16.50 -8.78
CA LYS A 15 -40.82 15.41 -8.54
C LYS A 15 -39.39 15.93 -8.77
N ASN A 16 -38.45 15.50 -7.95
CA ASN A 16 -37.05 15.81 -8.18
C ASN A 16 -36.54 15.06 -9.40
N THR A 17 -35.69 15.69 -10.21
CA THR A 17 -35.18 15.09 -11.45
C THR A 17 -33.75 14.61 -11.22
N PHE A 18 -33.43 13.43 -11.67
CA PHE A 18 -32.07 12.92 -11.63
C PHE A 18 -31.17 13.69 -12.62
N LYS A 19 -29.94 13.91 -12.18
CA LYS A 19 -28.91 14.62 -12.95
C LYS A 19 -27.88 13.65 -13.51
N ARG A 20 -27.40 12.70 -12.72
CA ARG A 20 -26.41 11.70 -13.09
C ARG A 20 -26.43 10.51 -12.16
N CYS A 21 -25.98 9.37 -12.64
CA CYS A 21 -25.59 8.23 -11.80
C CYS A 21 -24.07 8.33 -11.51
N GLU A 22 -23.66 8.02 -10.28
CA GLU A 22 -22.25 7.85 -9.94
C GLU A 22 -21.78 6.50 -10.47
N GLU A 23 -20.63 6.48 -11.14
CA GLU A 23 -20.04 5.22 -11.60
C GLU A 23 -19.55 4.41 -10.41
N PRO A 24 -20.01 3.15 -10.24
CA PRO A 24 -19.42 2.24 -9.26
C PRO A 24 -17.94 1.96 -9.58
N ASP A 25 -17.19 1.57 -8.55
CA ASP A 25 -15.81 1.13 -8.75
C ASP A 25 -15.73 -0.02 -9.76
N PRO A 26 -14.76 0.00 -10.68
CA PRO A 26 -14.63 -1.04 -11.68
C PRO A 26 -14.23 -2.39 -11.06
N ILE A 27 -14.74 -3.48 -11.63
CA ILE A 27 -14.39 -4.85 -11.23
C ILE A 27 -13.16 -5.29 -12.03
N THR A 28 -12.03 -5.55 -11.35
CA THR A 28 -10.75 -5.89 -11.98
C THR A 28 -10.07 -7.14 -11.39
N GLU A 29 -10.75 -7.86 -10.48
CA GLU A 29 -10.13 -8.96 -9.74
C GLU A 29 -10.70 -10.34 -10.07
N LYS A 30 -11.68 -10.38 -10.96
CA LYS A 30 -12.32 -11.64 -11.37
C LYS A 30 -11.54 -12.27 -12.52
N LYS A 31 -11.37 -13.60 -12.47
CA LYS A 31 -10.68 -14.34 -13.54
C LYS A 31 -11.58 -14.58 -14.76
N LEU A 32 -10.94 -14.80 -15.89
CA LEU A 32 -11.60 -15.24 -17.14
C LEU A 32 -12.50 -16.45 -16.87
N GLY A 33 -13.70 -16.47 -17.45
CA GLY A 33 -14.70 -17.49 -17.22
C GLY A 33 -15.61 -17.24 -16.01
N THR A 34 -15.43 -16.13 -15.27
CA THR A 34 -16.38 -15.76 -14.20
C THR A 34 -17.75 -15.53 -14.80
N THR A 35 -18.81 -16.17 -14.24
CA THR A 35 -20.19 -15.95 -14.69
C THR A 35 -20.69 -14.56 -14.33
N PHE A 36 -21.73 -14.09 -15.00
CA PHE A 36 -22.34 -12.79 -14.69
C PHE A 36 -22.70 -12.66 -13.20
N ALA A 37 -23.39 -13.66 -12.64
CA ALA A 37 -23.71 -13.71 -11.21
C ALA A 37 -22.45 -13.71 -10.30
N GLY A 38 -21.35 -14.31 -10.75
CA GLY A 38 -20.07 -14.34 -10.04
C GLY A 38 -19.34 -12.99 -10.01
N LEU A 39 -19.77 -12.00 -10.79
CA LEU A 39 -19.24 -10.64 -10.73
C LEU A 39 -19.61 -9.96 -9.41
N ASN A 40 -20.74 -10.34 -8.80
CA ASN A 40 -21.27 -9.69 -7.59
C ASN A 40 -21.49 -8.20 -7.80
N LEU A 41 -22.21 -7.85 -8.87
CA LEU A 41 -22.52 -6.45 -9.20
C LEU A 41 -23.31 -5.79 -8.05
N PRO A 42 -23.12 -4.49 -7.81
CA PRO A 42 -23.89 -3.80 -6.78
C PRO A 42 -25.38 -3.79 -7.12
N GLU A 43 -26.23 -4.05 -6.13
CA GLU A 43 -27.69 -3.99 -6.28
C GLU A 43 -28.21 -2.55 -6.23
N ILE A 44 -27.43 -1.66 -5.62
CA ILE A 44 -27.76 -0.24 -5.42
C ILE A 44 -26.64 0.63 -5.99
N VAL A 45 -27.01 1.66 -6.70
CA VAL A 45 -26.11 2.71 -7.20
C VAL A 45 -26.54 4.08 -6.64
N VAL A 46 -25.58 5.01 -6.53
CA VAL A 46 -25.88 6.37 -6.07
C VAL A 46 -26.23 7.26 -7.26
N VAL A 47 -27.36 7.95 -7.15
CA VAL A 47 -27.83 8.91 -8.14
C VAL A 47 -27.88 10.29 -7.52
N GLU A 48 -27.34 11.30 -8.21
CA GLU A 48 -27.45 12.71 -7.82
C GLU A 48 -28.64 13.36 -8.52
N ALA A 49 -29.52 13.97 -7.75
CA ALA A 49 -30.63 14.77 -8.25
C ALA A 49 -30.21 16.22 -8.54
N ILE A 50 -31.03 16.98 -9.24
CA ILE A 50 -30.75 18.38 -9.65
C ILE A 50 -30.52 19.30 -8.44
N ASP A 51 -31.19 19.05 -7.33
CA ASP A 51 -31.02 19.81 -6.08
C ASP A 51 -29.77 19.41 -5.27
N GLY A 52 -28.97 18.46 -5.79
CA GLY A 52 -27.76 17.95 -5.16
C GLY A 52 -28.00 16.81 -4.17
N LEU A 53 -29.24 16.35 -3.97
CA LEU A 53 -29.53 15.19 -3.13
C LEU A 53 -28.95 13.93 -3.76
N ARG A 54 -28.28 13.10 -2.96
CA ARG A 54 -27.72 11.80 -3.35
C ARG A 54 -28.61 10.68 -2.81
N VAL A 55 -29.08 9.82 -3.68
CA VAL A 55 -30.05 8.77 -3.37
C VAL A 55 -29.50 7.43 -3.85
N GLY A 56 -29.62 6.39 -3.02
CA GLY A 56 -29.38 5.00 -3.44
C GLY A 56 -30.59 4.50 -4.21
N MET A 57 -30.37 4.02 -5.43
CA MET A 57 -31.38 3.46 -6.30
C MET A 57 -31.05 2.02 -6.67
N GLU A 58 -32.06 1.15 -6.64
CA GLU A 58 -31.90 -0.20 -7.18
C GLU A 58 -31.58 -0.15 -8.67
N VAL A 59 -30.76 -1.12 -9.13
CA VAL A 59 -30.33 -1.21 -10.53
C VAL A 59 -30.46 -2.63 -11.05
N SER A 60 -30.99 -2.74 -12.27
CA SER A 60 -31.01 -3.98 -13.05
C SER A 60 -29.92 -3.93 -14.11
N TRP A 61 -28.92 -4.79 -13.99
CA TRP A 61 -27.77 -4.87 -14.91
C TRP A 61 -28.07 -5.73 -16.13
N GLU A 62 -27.55 -5.32 -17.29
CA GLU A 62 -27.78 -6.00 -18.58
C GLU A 62 -26.76 -7.12 -18.80
N GLU A 63 -27.14 -8.38 -18.49
CA GLU A 63 -26.28 -9.55 -18.67
C GLU A 63 -25.81 -9.78 -20.10
N SER A 64 -26.65 -9.43 -21.10
CA SER A 64 -26.33 -9.59 -22.52
C SER A 64 -25.12 -8.77 -22.99
N SER A 65 -24.72 -7.75 -22.23
CA SER A 65 -23.55 -6.91 -22.49
C SER A 65 -22.27 -7.49 -21.90
N TYR A 66 -22.31 -8.65 -21.24
CA TYR A 66 -21.18 -9.27 -20.57
C TYR A 66 -20.67 -10.50 -21.30
N ASP A 67 -19.34 -10.55 -21.54
CA ASP A 67 -18.64 -11.70 -22.11
C ASP A 67 -17.63 -12.28 -21.09
N ALA A 68 -17.93 -13.44 -20.56
CA ALA A 68 -17.09 -14.17 -19.60
C ALA A 68 -15.73 -14.64 -20.19
N GLN A 69 -15.55 -14.60 -21.51
CA GLN A 69 -14.34 -15.05 -22.22
C GLN A 69 -13.47 -13.86 -22.71
N SER A 70 -13.86 -12.63 -22.41
CA SER A 70 -13.11 -11.44 -22.82
C SER A 70 -12.25 -10.88 -21.68
N THR A 71 -10.96 -10.65 -21.95
CA THR A 71 -10.04 -9.92 -21.06
C THR A 71 -10.01 -8.41 -21.37
N ALA A 72 -10.73 -7.97 -22.39
CA ALA A 72 -10.88 -6.56 -22.70
C ALA A 72 -11.79 -5.85 -21.65
N TRP A 73 -11.66 -4.54 -21.55
CA TRP A 73 -12.61 -3.75 -20.78
C TRP A 73 -14.02 -3.88 -21.36
N GLN A 74 -14.98 -4.20 -20.51
CA GLN A 74 -16.39 -4.28 -20.82
C GLN A 74 -17.14 -3.23 -20.00
N THR A 75 -18.15 -2.63 -20.57
CA THR A 75 -19.08 -1.74 -19.88
C THR A 75 -20.43 -2.43 -19.81
N ILE A 76 -20.92 -2.72 -18.62
CA ILE A 76 -22.24 -3.31 -18.39
C ILE A 76 -23.20 -2.19 -18.05
N PRO A 77 -24.19 -1.89 -18.89
CA PRO A 77 -25.19 -0.89 -18.58
C PRO A 77 -26.19 -1.42 -17.54
N GLY A 78 -26.75 -0.50 -16.78
CA GLY A 78 -27.78 -0.78 -15.80
C GLY A 78 -28.94 0.20 -15.90
N THR A 79 -30.14 -0.31 -15.72
CA THR A 79 -31.37 0.47 -15.68
C THR A 79 -31.79 0.69 -14.22
N LEU A 80 -32.07 1.93 -13.84
CA LEU A 80 -32.55 2.25 -12.50
C LEU A 80 -33.97 1.70 -12.32
N VAL A 81 -34.19 1.03 -11.21
CA VAL A 81 -35.49 0.45 -10.85
C VAL A 81 -36.20 1.41 -9.92
N PHE A 82 -37.43 1.80 -10.28
CA PHE A 82 -38.28 2.67 -9.49
C PHE A 82 -39.36 1.83 -8.81
N ASP A 83 -39.40 1.86 -7.50
CA ASP A 83 -40.52 1.34 -6.74
C ASP A 83 -41.65 2.39 -6.61
N ALA A 84 -42.77 1.98 -6.04
CA ALA A 84 -43.95 2.89 -5.87
C ALA A 84 -43.64 4.11 -4.97
N ASN A 85 -42.62 4.05 -4.11
CA ASN A 85 -42.20 5.18 -3.27
C ASN A 85 -41.32 6.15 -4.06
N ASP A 86 -40.50 5.64 -4.97
CA ASP A 86 -39.57 6.41 -5.77
C ASP A 86 -40.32 7.16 -6.90
N GLU A 87 -41.30 6.52 -7.54
CA GLU A 87 -42.10 7.12 -8.60
C GLU A 87 -42.87 8.38 -8.15
N HIS A 88 -43.14 8.52 -6.85
CA HIS A 88 -43.78 9.72 -6.31
C HIS A 88 -42.81 10.87 -6.03
N LYS A 89 -41.52 10.57 -5.85
CA LYS A 89 -40.51 11.55 -5.41
C LYS A 89 -39.59 11.99 -6.54
N TYR A 90 -39.27 11.06 -7.47
CA TYR A 90 -38.26 11.25 -8.47
C TYR A 90 -38.81 11.03 -9.89
N GLN A 91 -38.15 11.62 -10.86
CA GLN A 91 -38.41 11.40 -12.27
C GLN A 91 -37.11 11.34 -13.07
N GLN A 92 -37.12 10.54 -14.12
CA GLN A 92 -36.05 10.51 -15.10
C GLN A 92 -36.08 11.77 -15.97
N PRO A 93 -34.92 12.33 -16.35
CA PRO A 93 -34.82 13.32 -17.41
C PRO A 93 -34.96 12.67 -18.78
N GLU A 94 -34.98 13.47 -19.82
CA GLU A 94 -34.83 13.02 -21.20
C GLU A 94 -33.51 13.58 -21.80
N PRO A 95 -32.53 12.74 -22.11
CA PRO A 95 -32.51 11.26 -21.99
C PRO A 95 -32.44 10.78 -20.53
N ALA A 96 -32.90 9.54 -20.31
CA ALA A 96 -32.88 8.93 -18.97
C ALA A 96 -31.45 8.74 -18.45
N VAL A 97 -31.26 8.94 -17.14
CA VAL A 97 -30.01 8.61 -16.45
C VAL A 97 -29.91 7.10 -16.30
N THR A 98 -28.82 6.53 -16.78
CA THR A 98 -28.52 5.09 -16.68
C THR A 98 -27.29 4.87 -15.79
N ALA A 99 -27.21 3.70 -15.18
CA ALA A 99 -26.01 3.23 -14.51
C ALA A 99 -25.09 2.55 -15.51
N ALA A 100 -23.80 2.52 -15.23
CA ALA A 100 -22.82 1.72 -15.97
C ALA A 100 -21.74 1.25 -15.00
N ILE A 101 -21.25 0.03 -15.17
CA ILE A 101 -20.09 -0.48 -14.43
C ILE A 101 -19.08 -1.04 -15.42
N ARG A 102 -17.80 -0.79 -15.17
CA ARG A 102 -16.70 -1.33 -15.98
C ARG A 102 -16.18 -2.61 -15.37
N VAL A 103 -15.95 -3.61 -16.22
CA VAL A 103 -15.42 -4.92 -15.81
C VAL A 103 -14.23 -5.26 -16.71
N LYS A 104 -13.15 -5.75 -16.11
CA LYS A 104 -12.03 -6.37 -16.80
C LYS A 104 -11.71 -7.69 -16.14
N LEU A 105 -11.80 -8.80 -16.87
CA LEU A 105 -11.41 -10.11 -16.37
C LEU A 105 -9.90 -10.31 -16.49
N LEU A 106 -9.32 -11.01 -15.53
CA LEU A 106 -7.91 -11.38 -15.51
C LEU A 106 -7.71 -12.66 -16.31
N GLY A 107 -6.83 -12.62 -17.30
CA GLY A 107 -6.39 -13.78 -18.07
C GLY A 107 -5.16 -14.46 -17.45
N PRO A 108 -4.66 -15.56 -18.04
CA PRO A 108 -3.45 -16.23 -17.58
C PRO A 108 -2.21 -15.32 -17.53
N GLU A 109 -2.13 -14.33 -18.41
CA GLU A 109 -1.07 -13.33 -18.47
C GLU A 109 -1.07 -12.36 -17.29
N ASP A 110 -2.18 -12.30 -16.54
CA ASP A 110 -2.30 -11.47 -15.33
C ASP A 110 -1.86 -12.22 -14.05
N ALA A 111 -1.36 -13.45 -14.15
CA ALA A 111 -0.77 -14.15 -13.02
C ALA A 111 0.44 -13.36 -12.48
N PRO A 112 0.63 -13.29 -11.15
CA PRO A 112 1.78 -12.60 -10.59
C PRO A 112 3.10 -13.21 -11.06
N ALA A 113 4.11 -12.35 -11.33
CA ALA A 113 5.48 -12.75 -11.51
C ALA A 113 6.39 -11.82 -10.70
N ILE A 114 7.10 -12.35 -9.70
CA ILE A 114 7.94 -11.60 -8.78
C ILE A 114 9.19 -11.11 -9.53
N THR A 115 9.36 -9.80 -9.60
CA THR A 115 10.50 -9.16 -10.29
C THR A 115 11.65 -8.80 -9.33
N THR A 116 11.40 -8.75 -8.02
CA THR A 116 12.47 -8.58 -7.02
C THR A 116 13.41 -9.80 -7.05
N THR A 117 14.68 -9.57 -7.30
CA THR A 117 15.71 -10.63 -7.38
C THR A 117 16.64 -10.67 -6.19
N THR A 118 16.87 -9.54 -5.54
CA THR A 118 17.76 -9.38 -4.39
C THR A 118 17.18 -8.38 -3.41
N LEU A 119 17.58 -8.48 -2.15
CA LEU A 119 17.23 -7.54 -1.09
C LEU A 119 18.50 -6.88 -0.55
N PRO A 120 18.45 -5.62 -0.16
CA PRO A 120 19.57 -4.97 0.52
C PRO A 120 19.79 -5.60 1.90
N GLY A 121 21.04 -5.55 2.37
CA GLY A 121 21.36 -5.86 3.75
C GLY A 121 20.82 -4.80 4.71
N GLY A 122 20.78 -5.17 6.00
CA GLY A 122 20.38 -4.27 7.08
C GLY A 122 21.42 -4.21 8.20
N THR A 123 21.19 -3.34 9.17
CA THR A 123 22.04 -3.17 10.35
C THR A 123 21.20 -3.31 11.61
N VAL A 124 21.69 -4.03 12.59
CA VAL A 124 21.03 -4.18 13.90
C VAL A 124 20.72 -2.81 14.51
N GLY A 125 19.48 -2.65 14.98
CA GLY A 125 19.00 -1.40 15.59
C GLY A 125 18.67 -0.27 14.62
N SER A 126 18.88 -0.44 13.30
CA SER A 126 18.54 0.56 12.30
C SER A 126 17.24 0.19 11.57
N PRO A 127 16.35 1.16 11.26
CA PRO A 127 15.13 0.88 10.50
C PRO A 127 15.44 0.28 9.13
N TYR A 128 14.74 -0.80 8.79
CA TYR A 128 14.80 -1.46 7.49
C TYR A 128 13.47 -1.27 6.77
N HIS A 129 13.55 -1.01 5.48
CA HIS A 129 12.38 -0.88 4.61
C HIS A 129 12.75 -1.34 3.19
N HIS A 130 11.97 -2.25 2.63
CA HIS A 130 12.08 -2.65 1.22
C HIS A 130 10.72 -3.05 0.67
N GLN A 131 10.40 -2.60 -0.55
CA GLN A 131 9.18 -2.92 -1.26
C GLN A 131 9.43 -4.04 -2.28
N LEU A 132 8.81 -5.20 -2.08
CA LEU A 132 8.80 -6.27 -3.08
C LEU A 132 8.03 -5.82 -4.32
N GLN A 133 8.50 -6.27 -5.48
CA GLN A 133 7.91 -5.94 -6.78
C GLN A 133 7.47 -7.21 -7.50
N ALA A 134 6.30 -7.16 -8.13
CA ALA A 134 5.78 -8.18 -9.03
C ALA A 134 5.02 -7.52 -10.18
N THR A 135 5.01 -8.16 -11.34
CA THR A 135 4.06 -7.88 -12.42
C THR A 135 2.82 -8.77 -12.24
N GLY A 136 1.77 -8.50 -12.99
CA GLY A 136 0.50 -9.22 -12.94
C GLY A 136 -0.67 -8.26 -12.86
N GLY A 137 -1.86 -8.78 -13.00
CA GLY A 137 -3.11 -8.00 -12.96
C GLY A 137 -3.84 -8.14 -11.61
N GLY A 138 -4.73 -7.17 -11.35
CA GLY A 138 -5.55 -7.16 -10.16
C GLY A 138 -4.79 -6.92 -8.86
N PHE A 139 -5.41 -7.28 -7.74
CA PHE A 139 -4.81 -7.18 -6.41
C PHE A 139 -3.87 -8.36 -6.16
N ILE A 140 -2.61 -8.08 -5.84
CA ILE A 140 -1.60 -9.08 -5.50
C ILE A 140 -1.45 -9.16 -3.98
N LEU A 141 -1.70 -10.34 -3.44
CA LEU A 141 -1.44 -10.65 -2.03
C LEU A 141 -0.05 -11.27 -1.89
N TRP A 142 0.67 -10.86 -0.85
CA TRP A 142 2.00 -11.36 -0.52
C TRP A 142 1.97 -12.20 0.74
N GLU A 143 2.77 -13.26 0.75
CA GLU A 143 2.93 -14.06 1.96
C GLU A 143 4.34 -14.62 2.07
N LEU A 144 4.75 -14.91 3.30
CA LEU A 144 5.94 -15.69 3.58
C LEU A 144 5.55 -17.17 3.42
N PHE A 145 6.03 -17.78 2.33
CA PHE A 145 5.68 -19.15 1.99
C PHE A 145 6.49 -20.18 2.79
N SER A 146 7.78 -19.91 3.01
CA SER A 146 8.69 -20.76 3.81
C SER A 146 9.88 -19.95 4.33
N GLY A 147 10.54 -20.45 5.35
CA GLY A 147 11.61 -19.75 6.06
C GLY A 147 11.08 -18.68 6.99
N GLU A 148 11.96 -17.88 7.51
CA GLU A 148 11.66 -16.79 8.45
C GLU A 148 12.37 -15.52 8.03
N LEU A 149 11.75 -14.36 8.26
CA LEU A 149 12.41 -13.07 8.10
C LEU A 149 13.40 -12.84 9.26
N PRO A 150 14.40 -11.98 9.10
CA PRO A 150 15.23 -11.54 10.20
C PRO A 150 14.38 -11.03 11.37
N ASP A 151 14.82 -11.35 12.59
CA ASP A 151 14.16 -10.92 13.83
C ASP A 151 13.94 -9.41 13.84
N GLY A 152 12.72 -8.99 14.12
CA GLY A 152 12.30 -7.59 14.11
C GLY A 152 11.79 -7.07 12.76
N LEU A 153 11.81 -7.91 11.68
CA LEU A 153 11.20 -7.57 10.39
C LEU A 153 9.87 -8.29 10.16
N THR A 154 8.98 -7.66 9.43
CA THR A 154 7.67 -8.20 9.05
C THR A 154 7.37 -7.95 7.58
N LEU A 155 6.59 -8.83 6.96
CA LEU A 155 6.05 -8.68 5.61
C LEU A 155 4.60 -8.22 5.68
N LYS A 156 4.30 -7.08 5.06
CA LYS A 156 2.93 -6.58 4.93
C LYS A 156 2.26 -7.24 3.73
N GLN A 157 1.28 -8.10 3.99
CA GLN A 157 0.65 -8.95 2.99
C GLN A 157 -0.01 -8.18 1.84
N THR A 158 -0.62 -7.02 2.12
CA THR A 158 -1.35 -6.24 1.13
C THR A 158 -0.48 -5.42 0.20
N THR A 159 0.76 -5.15 0.59
CA THR A 159 1.67 -4.29 -0.18
C THR A 159 2.95 -4.98 -0.61
N GLY A 160 3.36 -6.07 0.05
CA GLY A 160 4.67 -6.70 -0.16
C GLY A 160 5.83 -5.91 0.47
N GLU A 161 5.54 -5.00 1.39
CA GLU A 161 6.55 -4.25 2.13
C GLU A 161 7.18 -5.13 3.21
N ILE A 162 8.51 -5.24 3.20
CA ILE A 162 9.29 -5.80 4.32
C ILE A 162 9.83 -4.62 5.11
N SER A 163 9.42 -4.52 6.39
CA SER A 163 9.83 -3.39 7.24
C SER A 163 9.95 -3.80 8.70
N GLY A 164 10.66 -2.97 9.47
CA GLY A 164 10.90 -3.15 10.90
C GLY A 164 12.30 -2.71 11.32
N THR A 165 12.73 -3.14 12.50
CA THR A 165 14.07 -2.87 13.03
C THR A 165 14.72 -4.19 13.41
N PRO A 166 15.76 -4.65 12.71
CA PRO A 166 16.43 -5.91 13.03
C PRO A 166 17.02 -5.87 14.43
N THR A 167 16.88 -6.97 15.18
CA THR A 167 17.32 -7.08 16.57
C THR A 167 18.58 -7.91 16.77
N ALA A 168 18.97 -8.71 15.77
CA ALA A 168 20.13 -9.58 15.85
C ALA A 168 20.88 -9.64 14.51
N GLU A 169 22.19 -9.87 14.58
CA GLU A 169 23.02 -10.20 13.42
C GLU A 169 22.67 -11.60 12.91
N GLN A 170 22.25 -11.68 11.65
CA GLN A 170 21.90 -12.96 11.01
C GLN A 170 21.80 -12.84 9.50
N THR A 171 21.88 -13.98 8.80
CA THR A 171 21.47 -14.12 7.42
C THR A 171 20.24 -15.02 7.36
N ALA A 172 19.11 -14.48 6.95
CA ALA A 172 17.88 -15.23 6.77
C ALA A 172 17.65 -15.56 5.29
N GLN A 173 17.29 -16.82 5.01
CA GLN A 173 16.82 -17.27 3.71
C GLN A 173 15.35 -17.65 3.83
N PHE A 174 14.54 -17.15 2.92
CA PHE A 174 13.10 -17.35 2.95
C PHE A 174 12.52 -17.30 1.54
N THR A 175 11.34 -17.88 1.38
CA THR A 175 10.59 -17.83 0.11
C THR A 175 9.35 -16.96 0.31
N VAL A 176 9.19 -15.95 -0.53
CA VAL A 176 7.94 -15.18 -0.63
C VAL A 176 7.07 -15.74 -1.74
N ARG A 177 5.76 -15.60 -1.58
CA ARG A 177 4.78 -15.91 -2.61
C ARG A 177 3.95 -14.66 -2.89
N ALA A 178 3.79 -14.34 -4.17
CA ALA A 178 2.83 -13.38 -4.69
C ALA A 178 1.67 -14.14 -5.32
N LEU A 179 0.42 -13.81 -4.99
CA LEU A 179 -0.75 -14.52 -5.51
C LEU A 179 -1.92 -13.57 -5.79
N ASN A 180 -2.72 -13.92 -6.80
CA ASN A 180 -3.99 -13.29 -7.11
C ASN A 180 -5.04 -14.35 -7.49
N SER A 181 -6.21 -13.94 -8.01
CA SER A 181 -7.28 -14.88 -8.42
C SER A 181 -6.91 -15.80 -9.59
N VAL A 182 -5.86 -15.47 -10.35
CA VAL A 182 -5.44 -16.20 -11.57
C VAL A 182 -4.34 -17.22 -11.26
N GLY A 183 -3.38 -16.85 -10.42
CA GLY A 183 -2.23 -17.71 -10.15
C GLY A 183 -1.33 -17.18 -9.03
N ASN A 184 -0.14 -17.74 -8.96
CA ASN A 184 0.87 -17.33 -8.00
C ASN A 184 2.27 -17.56 -8.55
N ASP A 185 3.24 -16.80 -8.00
CA ASP A 185 4.68 -17.00 -8.20
C ASP A 185 5.40 -17.03 -6.86
N LYS A 186 6.55 -17.71 -6.82
CA LYS A 186 7.38 -17.88 -5.64
C LYS A 186 8.81 -17.47 -5.93
N LYS A 187 9.44 -16.79 -4.96
CA LYS A 187 10.81 -16.35 -5.07
C LYS A 187 11.56 -16.59 -3.77
N GLU A 188 12.69 -17.29 -3.87
CA GLU A 188 13.63 -17.39 -2.78
C GLU A 188 14.49 -16.13 -2.70
N LEU A 189 14.59 -15.56 -1.53
CA LEU A 189 15.30 -14.32 -1.22
C LEU A 189 16.10 -14.49 0.06
N SER A 190 17.07 -13.60 0.26
CA SER A 190 17.85 -13.55 1.50
C SER A 190 18.07 -12.11 1.95
N ILE A 191 18.14 -11.93 3.27
CA ILE A 191 18.54 -10.66 3.91
C ILE A 191 19.67 -10.97 4.88
N THR A 192 20.78 -10.23 4.76
CA THR A 192 21.88 -10.27 5.73
C THR A 192 21.81 -9.04 6.61
N ILE A 193 21.73 -9.25 7.93
CA ILE A 193 21.78 -8.21 8.94
C ILE A 193 23.16 -8.29 9.61
N THR A 194 23.85 -7.17 9.67
CA THR A 194 25.16 -7.03 10.32
C THR A 194 25.06 -6.09 11.53
N ASN A 195 26.00 -6.23 12.46
CA ASN A 195 26.12 -5.24 13.53
C ASN A 195 26.55 -3.88 12.97
N ALA A 196 26.14 -2.82 13.64
CA ALA A 196 26.69 -1.49 13.35
C ALA A 196 28.21 -1.50 13.54
N PRO A 197 28.97 -0.84 12.67
CA PRO A 197 30.40 -0.66 12.91
C PRO A 197 30.65 -0.08 14.30
N ALA A 198 31.63 -0.60 15.00
CA ALA A 198 32.01 -0.06 16.29
C ALA A 198 32.38 1.42 16.15
N ALA A 199 31.89 2.27 17.06
CA ALA A 199 32.19 3.68 17.00
C ALA A 199 33.70 3.93 17.21
N GLU A 200 34.32 4.65 16.30
CA GLU A 200 35.69 5.13 16.45
C GLU A 200 35.71 6.44 17.26
N HIS A 201 36.66 6.52 18.18
CA HIS A 201 36.92 7.71 19.01
C HIS A 201 38.26 8.31 18.60
N THR A 202 38.30 9.62 18.37
CA THR A 202 39.52 10.33 18.10
C THR A 202 40.40 10.41 19.35
N ILE A 203 41.69 10.12 19.19
CA ILE A 203 42.69 10.20 20.25
C ILE A 203 43.55 11.40 19.98
N THR A 204 43.53 12.37 20.88
CA THR A 204 44.36 13.58 20.80
C THR A 204 45.39 13.55 21.94
N VAL A 205 46.67 13.62 21.57
CA VAL A 205 47.76 13.75 22.52
C VAL A 205 48.37 15.14 22.41
N THR A 206 48.43 15.83 23.53
CA THR A 206 49.04 17.17 23.60
C THR A 206 50.20 17.17 24.59
N THR A 207 51.15 18.11 24.38
CA THR A 207 52.27 18.31 25.31
C THR A 207 52.24 19.72 25.90
N ALA A 208 52.60 19.83 27.15
CA ALA A 208 52.79 21.13 27.82
C ALA A 208 54.13 21.83 27.47
N GLY A 209 54.92 21.19 26.57
CA GLY A 209 56.24 21.65 26.16
C GLY A 209 57.38 20.81 26.75
N GLY A 210 58.62 21.04 26.33
CA GLY A 210 59.79 20.26 26.80
C GLY A 210 59.98 18.89 26.16
N GLY A 211 59.16 18.55 25.14
CA GLY A 211 59.25 17.25 24.45
C GLY A 211 58.12 17.06 23.44
N THR A 212 58.07 15.87 22.86
CA THR A 212 56.95 15.41 22.00
C THR A 212 56.20 14.27 22.60
N ALA A 213 54.92 14.11 22.25
CA ALA A 213 54.12 12.97 22.64
C ALA A 213 53.33 12.48 21.42
N SER A 214 53.15 11.19 21.33
CA SER A 214 52.38 10.55 20.27
C SER A 214 51.56 9.38 20.79
N ALA A 215 50.50 9.04 20.12
CA ALA A 215 49.77 7.81 20.30
C ALA A 215 50.05 6.84 19.13
N SER A 216 49.94 5.54 19.37
CA SER A 216 50.08 4.51 18.32
C SER A 216 48.99 4.60 17.24
N SER A 217 47.88 5.27 17.54
CA SER A 217 46.81 5.57 16.57
C SER A 217 46.16 6.92 16.93
N THR A 218 45.60 7.60 15.92
CA THR A 218 44.83 8.85 16.06
C THR A 218 43.32 8.60 16.22
N SER A 219 42.87 7.35 16.00
CA SER A 219 41.51 6.90 16.28
C SER A 219 41.53 5.43 16.71
N ALA A 220 40.53 5.01 17.48
CA ALA A 220 40.35 3.63 17.89
C ALA A 220 38.91 3.38 18.39
N THR A 221 38.46 2.13 18.26
CA THR A 221 37.22 1.67 18.88
C THR A 221 37.39 1.45 20.39
N ALA A 222 36.27 1.49 21.12
CA ALA A 222 36.29 1.22 22.58
C ALA A 222 36.92 -0.16 22.87
N GLY A 223 37.81 -0.21 23.87
CA GLY A 223 38.54 -1.41 24.27
C GLY A 223 39.85 -1.68 23.52
N THR A 224 40.17 -0.89 22.49
CA THR A 224 41.46 -0.98 21.79
C THR A 224 42.57 -0.43 22.67
N GLU A 225 43.64 -1.20 22.83
CA GLU A 225 44.83 -0.76 23.57
C GLU A 225 45.62 0.25 22.72
N ILE A 226 45.90 1.42 23.27
CA ILE A 226 46.67 2.49 22.65
C ILE A 226 47.93 2.77 23.43
N THR A 227 49.07 2.66 22.76
CA THR A 227 50.35 2.99 23.33
C THR A 227 50.62 4.49 23.18
N LEU A 228 50.88 5.16 24.28
CA LEU A 228 51.33 6.55 24.32
C LEU A 228 52.85 6.58 24.48
N THR A 229 53.53 7.41 23.71
CA THR A 229 54.98 7.60 23.74
C THR A 229 55.31 9.06 24.04
N ALA A 230 56.11 9.31 25.08
CA ALA A 230 56.66 10.62 25.37
C ALA A 230 58.16 10.62 25.12
N THR A 231 58.66 11.61 24.38
CA THR A 231 60.07 11.79 24.05
C THR A 231 60.54 13.19 24.56
N PRO A 232 61.18 13.24 25.74
CA PRO A 232 61.69 14.47 26.30
C PRO A 232 62.82 15.07 25.44
N ASN A 233 62.87 16.39 25.34
CA ASN A 233 64.01 17.12 24.81
C ASN A 233 65.21 17.09 25.76
N THR A 234 66.40 17.43 25.24
CA THR A 234 67.61 17.51 26.06
C THR A 234 67.41 18.45 27.27
N GLY A 235 67.69 17.93 28.48
CA GLY A 235 67.53 18.67 29.74
C GLY A 235 66.13 18.54 30.38
N TYR A 236 65.20 17.83 29.72
CA TYR A 236 63.88 17.53 30.27
C TYR A 236 63.75 16.05 30.59
N HIS A 237 62.76 15.69 31.41
CA HIS A 237 62.37 14.33 31.70
C HIS A 237 60.83 14.19 31.70
N PHE A 238 60.33 12.98 31.33
CA PHE A 238 58.90 12.73 31.38
C PHE A 238 58.47 12.65 32.86
N LYS A 239 57.39 13.30 33.23
CA LYS A 239 56.86 13.34 34.58
C LYS A 239 55.67 12.36 34.71
N GLU A 240 54.61 12.61 33.94
CA GLU A 240 53.36 11.85 34.02
C GLU A 240 52.44 12.12 32.84
N TRP A 241 51.51 11.19 32.57
CA TRP A 241 50.33 11.44 31.72
C TRP A 241 49.22 12.03 32.58
N GLN A 242 48.46 13.02 32.08
CA GLN A 242 47.33 13.65 32.75
C GLN A 242 46.04 13.42 32.02
#